data_5e775d22993da2deee3eaaa82447507b
#
_entry.id   5e775d22993da2deee3eaaa82447507b
#
_cell.length_a   1.000
_cell.length_b   1.000
_cell.length_c   1.000
_cell.angle_alpha   90.00
_cell.angle_beta   90.00
_cell.angle_gamma   90.00
#
_symmetry.space_group_name_H-M   'P 1'
#
loop_
_entity.id
_entity.type
_entity.pdbx_description
1 polymer ?
#
loop_
_entity_poly.entity_id
_entity_poly.type
_entity_poly.pdbx_seq_one_letter_code
_entity_poly.pdbx_strand_id
1 'polypeptide(L)'
;MQILSYGAGMQSTALALMSCENAKAKDNPPWPLVPVYDAVIYCNLGLEAPWVYKQLEFTKKACEDAGMYFKILDTYLYQDFLENFGQRRTISIPWWTLSEDGHKSKMSRFCTIDYKVEEYPGLSVGSCLAIKKVRSFKTKI
;
A
#
# COMPACT_ATOMS: atom_id res chain seq x y z
N MET A 1 9.34 2.45 15.53
CA MET A 1 9.11 2.81 14.13
C MET A 1 7.70 2.39 13.76
N GLN A 2 6.90 3.31 13.28
CA GLN A 2 5.51 3.09 12.84
C GLN A 2 5.43 3.35 11.34
N ILE A 3 4.97 2.37 10.57
CA ILE A 3 4.90 2.45 9.11
C ILE A 3 3.44 2.36 8.68
N LEU A 4 3.02 3.28 7.81
CA LEU A 4 1.73 3.21 7.13
C LEU A 4 1.89 2.46 5.80
N SER A 5 1.23 1.29 5.67
CA SER A 5 1.04 0.65 4.37
C SER A 5 -0.04 1.41 3.60
N TYR A 6 0.39 2.19 2.62
CA TYR A 6 -0.46 3.07 1.84
C TYR A 6 -0.96 2.38 0.57
N GLY A 7 -2.25 2.21 0.44
CA GLY A 7 -2.88 1.55 -0.72
C GLY A 7 -3.56 2.52 -1.69
N ALA A 8 -3.31 3.83 -1.58
CA ALA A 8 -3.94 4.90 -2.36
C ALA A 8 -5.49 4.86 -2.35
N GLY A 9 -6.10 4.16 -1.39
CA GLY A 9 -7.53 4.21 -1.13
C GLY A 9 -7.89 5.37 -0.19
N MET A 10 -9.18 5.70 -0.11
CA MET A 10 -9.69 6.82 0.70
C MET A 10 -9.22 6.76 2.16
N GLN A 11 -9.30 5.59 2.79
CA GLN A 11 -8.96 5.42 4.21
C GLN A 11 -7.46 5.63 4.47
N SER A 12 -6.59 5.01 3.68
CA SER A 12 -5.14 5.16 3.84
C SER A 12 -4.67 6.57 3.51
N THR A 13 -5.32 7.25 2.57
CA THR A 13 -5.05 8.65 2.26
C THR A 13 -5.45 9.56 3.41
N ALA A 14 -6.63 9.36 4.01
CA ALA A 14 -7.06 10.13 5.17
C ALA A 14 -6.07 9.97 6.33
N LEU A 15 -5.65 8.74 6.64
CA LEU A 15 -4.65 8.47 7.69
C LEU A 15 -3.31 9.13 7.41
N ALA A 16 -2.83 9.11 6.15
CA ALA A 16 -1.59 9.77 5.78
C ALA A 16 -1.67 11.29 5.97
N LEU A 17 -2.76 11.92 5.51
CA LEU A 17 -2.95 13.38 5.62
C LEU A 17 -3.13 13.82 7.08
N MET A 18 -3.92 13.10 7.88
CA MET A 18 -4.06 13.36 9.32
C MET A 18 -2.71 13.26 10.03
N SER A 19 -1.90 12.27 9.67
CA SER A 19 -0.53 12.12 10.20
C SER A 19 0.36 13.29 9.81
N CYS A 20 0.25 13.79 8.57
CA CYS A 20 0.97 14.99 8.14
C CYS A 20 0.58 16.24 8.92
N GLU A 21 -0.72 16.41 9.22
CA GLU A 21 -1.20 17.53 10.04
C GLU A 21 -0.67 17.43 11.47
N ASN A 22 -0.68 16.23 12.06
CA ASN A 22 -0.09 16.01 13.38
C ASN A 22 1.41 16.31 13.41
N ALA A 23 2.14 15.91 12.38
CA ALA A 23 3.58 16.18 12.26
C ALA A 23 3.88 17.68 12.20
N LYS A 24 3.04 18.47 11.53
CA LYS A 24 3.16 19.94 11.43
C LYS A 24 2.77 20.64 12.73
N ALA A 25 1.78 20.13 13.45
CA ALA A 25 1.24 20.76 14.67
C ALA A 25 2.08 20.53 15.92
N LYS A 26 3.02 19.58 15.93
CA LYS A 26 3.96 19.22 17.00
C LYS A 26 3.35 19.08 18.40
N ASP A 27 2.97 20.19 19.04
CA ASP A 27 2.57 20.23 20.45
C ASP A 27 1.07 20.01 20.69
N ASN A 28 0.24 20.25 19.68
CA ASN A 28 -1.21 20.09 19.79
C ASN A 28 -1.78 19.38 18.53
N PRO A 29 -1.60 18.05 18.43
CA PRO A 29 -2.03 17.30 17.25
C PRO A 29 -3.55 17.35 17.09
N PRO A 30 -4.08 17.79 15.93
CA PRO A 30 -5.52 17.85 15.68
C PRO A 30 -6.17 16.46 15.65
N TRP A 31 -5.38 15.41 15.44
CA TRP A 31 -5.85 14.02 15.34
C TRP A 31 -5.18 13.13 16.40
N PRO A 32 -5.56 13.20 17.69
CA PRO A 32 -4.83 12.52 18.76
C PRO A 32 -4.80 11.00 18.66
N LEU A 33 -5.75 10.40 17.92
CA LEU A 33 -5.81 8.94 17.69
C LEU A 33 -4.94 8.47 16.51
N VAL A 34 -4.43 9.38 15.69
CA VAL A 34 -3.61 9.06 14.54
C VAL A 34 -2.15 9.34 14.88
N PRO A 35 -1.26 8.35 14.82
CA PRO A 35 0.15 8.59 15.10
C PRO A 35 0.82 9.38 13.96
N VAL A 36 1.93 10.03 14.26
CA VAL A 36 2.86 10.49 13.22
C VAL A 36 3.66 9.28 12.76
N TYR A 37 3.46 8.87 11.50
CA TYR A 37 4.17 7.72 10.94
C TYR A 37 5.62 8.10 10.60
N ASP A 38 6.55 7.19 10.90
CA ASP A 38 7.96 7.32 10.52
C ASP A 38 8.15 7.16 9.00
N ALA A 39 7.29 6.35 8.37
CA ALA A 39 7.30 6.13 6.93
C ALA A 39 5.92 5.79 6.37
N VAL A 40 5.67 6.20 5.15
CA VAL A 40 4.51 5.82 4.33
C VAL A 40 5.03 5.04 3.12
N ILE A 41 4.55 3.82 2.93
CA ILE A 41 5.04 2.93 1.87
C ILE A 41 3.90 2.56 0.93
N TYR A 42 4.09 2.81 -0.35
CA TYR A 42 3.18 2.43 -1.43
C TYR A 42 3.82 1.34 -2.30
N CYS A 43 3.09 0.25 -2.55
CA CYS A 43 3.51 -0.80 -3.47
C CYS A 43 2.83 -0.58 -4.82
N ASN A 44 3.60 -0.20 -5.83
CA ASN A 44 3.14 0.01 -7.20
C ASN A 44 3.08 -1.34 -7.92
N LEU A 45 1.88 -1.75 -8.32
CA LEU A 45 1.66 -3.00 -9.05
C LEU A 45 1.84 -2.85 -10.57
N GLY A 46 2.12 -1.62 -11.06
CA GLY A 46 2.36 -1.34 -12.47
C GLY A 46 1.10 -1.06 -13.30
N LEU A 47 -0.09 -1.35 -12.78
CA LEU A 47 -1.37 -1.18 -13.48
C LEU A 47 -2.43 -0.61 -12.53
N GLU A 48 -2.29 0.67 -12.21
CA GLU A 48 -3.29 1.40 -11.46
C GLU A 48 -4.02 2.40 -12.36
N ALA A 49 -5.22 2.78 -11.97
CA ALA A 49 -5.97 3.79 -12.71
C ALA A 49 -5.28 5.16 -12.66
N PRO A 50 -5.38 6.01 -13.70
CA PRO A 50 -4.66 7.28 -13.78
C PRO A 50 -4.92 8.22 -12.59
N TRP A 51 -6.11 8.19 -12.00
CA TRP A 51 -6.42 9.00 -10.82
C TRP A 51 -5.70 8.53 -9.55
N VAL A 52 -5.34 7.24 -9.46
CA VAL A 52 -4.56 6.69 -8.34
C VAL A 52 -3.16 7.30 -8.34
N TYR A 53 -2.53 7.43 -9.50
CA TYR A 53 -1.22 8.06 -9.61
C TYR A 53 -1.26 9.55 -9.23
N LYS A 54 -2.30 10.28 -9.64
CA LYS A 54 -2.49 11.69 -9.23
C LYS A 54 -2.65 11.82 -7.71
N GLN A 55 -3.43 10.93 -7.11
CA GLN A 55 -3.61 10.90 -5.64
C GLN A 55 -2.32 10.51 -4.93
N LEU A 56 -1.55 9.59 -5.50
CA LEU A 56 -0.23 9.18 -5.00
C LEU A 56 0.75 10.36 -4.96
N GLU A 57 0.87 11.11 -6.05
CA GLU A 57 1.71 12.30 -6.14
C GLU A 57 1.30 13.37 -5.11
N PHE A 58 0.00 13.64 -5.01
CA PHE A 58 -0.54 14.57 -4.02
C PHE A 58 -0.17 14.16 -2.58
N THR A 59 -0.40 12.89 -2.23
CA THR A 59 -0.13 12.39 -0.88
C THR A 59 1.37 12.35 -0.59
N LYS A 60 2.19 11.95 -1.57
CA LYS A 60 3.65 11.98 -1.48
C LYS A 60 4.13 13.38 -1.15
N LYS A 61 3.70 14.39 -1.91
CA LYS A 61 4.07 15.79 -1.66
C LYS A 61 3.67 16.26 -0.26
N ALA A 62 2.44 15.91 0.18
CA ALA A 62 1.97 16.28 1.52
C ALA A 62 2.83 15.67 2.63
N CYS A 63 3.29 14.41 2.46
CA CYS A 63 4.20 13.74 3.39
C CYS A 63 5.59 14.40 3.40
N GLU A 64 6.15 14.70 2.23
CA GLU A 64 7.45 15.39 2.10
C GLU A 64 7.41 16.78 2.75
N ASP A 65 6.34 17.55 2.50
CA ASP A 65 6.11 18.87 3.13
C ASP A 65 5.93 18.82 4.66
N ALA A 66 5.56 17.65 5.18
CA ALA A 66 5.45 17.38 6.62
C ALA A 66 6.72 16.76 7.23
N GLY A 67 7.77 16.56 6.43
CA GLY A 67 9.02 15.91 6.86
C GLY A 67 8.89 14.40 7.08
N MET A 68 7.85 13.77 6.55
CA MET A 68 7.62 12.33 6.64
C MET A 68 8.24 11.60 5.45
N TYR A 69 8.84 10.43 5.72
CA TYR A 69 9.44 9.63 4.65
C TYR A 69 8.35 8.92 3.84
N PHE A 70 8.38 9.12 2.51
CA PHE A 70 7.48 8.45 1.58
C PHE A 70 8.27 7.59 0.59
N LYS A 71 7.92 6.31 0.47
CA LYS A 71 8.59 5.37 -0.43
C LYS A 71 7.60 4.70 -1.36
N ILE A 72 7.91 4.72 -2.65
CA ILE A 72 7.25 3.91 -3.66
C ILE A 72 8.13 2.68 -3.91
N LEU A 73 7.50 1.51 -3.89
CA LEU A 73 8.13 0.23 -4.17
C LEU A 73 7.50 -0.32 -5.44
N ASP A 74 8.29 -0.47 -6.49
CA ASP A 74 7.83 -1.06 -7.74
C ASP A 74 7.87 -2.59 -7.62
N THR A 75 6.79 -3.25 -8.02
CA THR A 75 6.63 -4.69 -8.00
C THR A 75 6.46 -5.24 -9.42
N TYR A 76 6.66 -6.54 -9.58
CA TYR A 76 6.68 -7.18 -10.91
C TYR A 76 5.33 -7.74 -11.35
N LEU A 77 4.21 -7.46 -10.67
CA LEU A 77 2.91 -8.08 -10.94
C LEU A 77 2.53 -8.01 -12.43
N TYR A 78 2.67 -6.86 -13.05
CA TYR A 78 2.28 -6.67 -14.44
C TYR A 78 3.19 -7.41 -15.40
N GLN A 79 4.49 -7.39 -15.18
CA GLN A 79 5.45 -8.12 -15.98
C GLN A 79 5.27 -9.63 -15.84
N ASP A 80 5.13 -10.11 -14.60
CA ASP A 80 4.88 -11.52 -14.30
C ASP A 80 3.58 -12.02 -14.97
N PHE A 81 2.54 -11.19 -14.98
CA PHE A 81 1.31 -11.48 -15.70
C PHE A 81 1.53 -11.63 -17.20
N LEU A 82 2.28 -10.71 -17.83
CA LEU A 82 2.52 -10.76 -19.27
C LEU A 82 3.39 -11.96 -19.69
N GLU A 83 4.44 -12.22 -18.92
CA GLU A 83 5.43 -13.27 -19.23
C GLU A 83 4.88 -14.69 -19.01
N ASN A 84 4.03 -14.86 -18.00
CA ASN A 84 3.54 -16.16 -17.56
C ASN A 84 2.06 -16.40 -17.88
N PHE A 85 1.42 -15.54 -18.69
CA PHE A 85 0.03 -15.69 -19.05
C PHE A 85 -0.23 -17.04 -19.74
N GLY A 86 -1.13 -17.82 -19.13
CA GLY A 86 -1.49 -19.15 -19.64
C GLY A 86 -0.50 -20.29 -19.34
N GLN A 87 0.68 -20.00 -18.76
CA GLN A 87 1.70 -21.03 -18.47
C GLN A 87 1.64 -21.54 -17.04
N ARG A 88 1.26 -20.70 -16.10
CA ARG A 88 1.08 -21.05 -14.69
C ARG A 88 -0.07 -20.26 -14.09
N ARG A 89 -0.42 -20.55 -12.85
CA ARG A 89 -1.40 -19.77 -12.09
C ARG A 89 -0.85 -18.37 -11.81
N THR A 90 -0.93 -17.50 -12.82
CA THR A 90 -0.47 -16.09 -12.72
C THR A 90 -1.50 -15.14 -12.13
N ILE A 91 -2.64 -15.65 -11.66
CA ILE A 91 -3.79 -14.80 -11.39
C ILE A 91 -3.82 -14.40 -9.92
N SER A 92 -3.08 -13.36 -9.62
CA SER A 92 -3.21 -12.62 -8.37
C SER A 92 -4.20 -11.44 -8.50
N ILE A 93 -4.70 -11.17 -9.71
CA ILE A 93 -5.66 -10.10 -9.99
C ILE A 93 -7.08 -10.60 -9.71
N PRO A 94 -7.87 -9.88 -8.90
CA PRO A 94 -9.25 -10.29 -8.61
C PRO A 94 -10.15 -10.03 -9.81
N TRP A 95 -10.58 -11.08 -10.46
CA TRP A 95 -11.58 -11.06 -11.52
C TRP A 95 -12.95 -11.47 -10.99
N TRP A 96 -13.99 -10.90 -11.60
CA TRP A 96 -15.33 -11.42 -11.50
C TRP A 96 -15.56 -12.38 -12.66
N THR A 97 -16.02 -13.57 -12.35
CA THR A 97 -16.41 -14.57 -13.36
C THR A 97 -17.91 -14.69 -13.40
N LEU A 98 -18.44 -14.89 -14.59
CA LEU A 98 -19.84 -15.22 -14.82
C LEU A 98 -19.87 -16.62 -15.42
N SER A 99 -20.52 -17.58 -14.74
CA SER A 99 -20.75 -18.91 -15.29
C SER A 99 -21.85 -18.89 -16.33
N GLU A 100 -21.95 -19.95 -17.14
CA GLU A 100 -23.03 -20.11 -18.14
C GLU A 100 -24.42 -20.04 -17.49
N ASP A 101 -24.55 -20.50 -16.24
CA ASP A 101 -25.79 -20.44 -15.45
C ASP A 101 -26.08 -19.06 -14.85
N GLY A 102 -25.26 -18.04 -15.16
CA GLY A 102 -25.43 -16.68 -14.68
C GLY A 102 -24.94 -16.44 -13.24
N HIS A 103 -24.30 -17.40 -12.60
CA HIS A 103 -23.72 -17.24 -11.27
C HIS A 103 -22.47 -16.36 -11.33
N LYS A 104 -22.45 -15.30 -10.48
CA LYS A 104 -21.30 -14.43 -10.30
C LYS A 104 -20.41 -14.96 -9.20
N SER A 105 -19.15 -15.19 -9.51
CA SER A 105 -18.14 -15.54 -8.51
C SER A 105 -16.95 -14.60 -8.58
N LYS A 106 -16.24 -14.47 -7.46
CA LYS A 106 -15.06 -13.63 -7.35
C LYS A 106 -13.84 -14.50 -7.09
N MET A 107 -12.81 -14.34 -7.89
CA MET A 107 -11.54 -14.99 -7.65
C MET A 107 -10.83 -14.40 -6.43
N SER A 108 -10.06 -15.23 -5.73
CA SER A 108 -9.31 -14.83 -4.55
C SER A 108 -8.27 -13.75 -4.89
N ARG A 109 -8.06 -12.81 -3.94
CA ARG A 109 -7.07 -11.74 -4.08
C ARG A 109 -5.73 -12.21 -3.51
N PHE A 110 -4.86 -12.71 -4.33
CA PHE A 110 -3.51 -13.07 -3.92
C PHE A 110 -2.49 -11.96 -4.15
N CYS A 111 -2.79 -10.95 -4.98
CA CYS A 111 -1.87 -9.85 -5.27
C CYS A 111 -1.32 -9.12 -4.03
N THR A 112 -2.09 -9.08 -2.95
CA THR A 112 -1.62 -8.48 -1.70
C THR A 112 -0.60 -9.36 -1.00
N ILE A 113 -0.78 -10.68 -1.02
CA ILE A 113 0.13 -11.64 -0.39
C ILE A 113 1.39 -11.75 -1.24
N ASP A 114 1.24 -12.09 -2.52
CA ASP A 114 2.33 -12.44 -3.41
C ASP A 114 3.27 -11.26 -3.74
N TYR A 115 2.73 -10.04 -3.87
CA TYR A 115 3.49 -8.87 -4.35
C TYR A 115 3.61 -7.72 -3.36
N LYS A 116 2.92 -7.76 -2.23
CA LYS A 116 2.99 -6.70 -1.21
C LYS A 116 3.53 -7.18 0.12
N VAL A 117 3.45 -8.48 0.40
CA VAL A 117 3.83 -9.07 1.68
C VAL A 117 5.11 -9.89 1.56
N GLU A 118 5.23 -10.75 0.54
CA GLU A 118 6.36 -11.66 0.39
C GLU A 118 7.67 -10.94 0.05
N GLU A 119 7.62 -9.83 -0.69
CA GLU A 119 8.82 -9.02 -0.95
C GLU A 119 9.37 -8.32 0.30
N TYR A 120 8.62 -8.29 1.38
CA TYR A 120 9.02 -7.66 2.64
C TYR A 120 8.79 -8.60 3.83
N PRO A 121 9.67 -9.60 4.03
CA PRO A 121 9.64 -10.47 5.21
C PRO A 121 9.89 -9.61 6.46
N GLY A 122 8.84 -9.16 7.10
CA GLY A 122 8.82 -8.24 8.24
C GLY A 122 7.63 -7.27 8.22
N LEU A 123 6.99 -7.07 7.08
CA LEU A 123 5.72 -6.39 6.92
C LEU A 123 4.59 -7.43 6.83
N SER A 124 4.22 -8.09 7.92
CA SER A 124 3.03 -8.92 7.90
C SER A 124 1.81 -8.01 7.81
N VAL A 125 1.14 -8.05 6.68
CA VAL A 125 -0.11 -7.34 6.43
C VAL A 125 -1.24 -8.13 7.10
N GLY A 126 -1.55 -7.76 8.33
CA GLY A 126 -2.86 -8.06 8.88
C GLY A 126 -3.77 -6.89 8.57
N SER A 127 -4.87 -7.16 7.85
CA SER A 127 -6.06 -6.31 7.65
C SER A 127 -5.87 -4.80 7.84
N CYS A 128 -6.15 -4.05 6.82
CA CYS A 128 -6.39 -2.60 6.61
C CYS A 128 -5.92 -1.54 7.64
N LEU A 129 -5.34 -1.94 8.74
CA LEU A 129 -4.82 -1.11 9.83
C LEU A 129 -3.59 -1.80 10.44
N ALA A 130 -2.56 -2.04 9.62
CA ALA A 130 -1.31 -2.61 10.14
C ALA A 130 -0.40 -1.53 10.70
N ILE A 131 -0.69 -1.09 11.91
CA ILE A 131 0.31 -0.47 12.77
C ILE A 131 1.21 -1.61 13.26
N LYS A 132 2.35 -1.86 12.65
CA LYS A 132 3.36 -2.76 13.20
C LYS A 132 4.56 -2.00 13.66
N LYS A 133 4.91 -2.26 14.92
CA LYS A 133 6.18 -1.86 15.54
C LYS A 133 7.27 -2.75 14.95
N VAL A 134 7.92 -2.28 13.88
CA VAL A 134 9.04 -2.98 13.27
C VAL A 134 10.26 -2.84 14.18
N ARG A 135 10.79 -3.97 14.67
CA ARG A 135 12.07 -4.00 15.39
C ARG A 135 13.18 -3.67 14.40
N SER A 136 13.87 -2.56 14.67
CA SER A 136 15.17 -2.14 14.17
C SER A 136 15.65 -2.74 12.84
N PHE A 137 15.55 -1.98 11.75
CA PHE A 137 16.40 -2.16 10.59
C PHE A 137 17.83 -1.77 10.98
N LYS A 138 18.72 -2.73 11.14
CA LYS A 138 20.16 -2.46 11.15
C LYS A 138 20.55 -2.13 9.70
N THR A 139 20.75 -0.85 9.44
CA THR A 139 21.44 -0.35 8.25
C THR A 139 22.83 -0.97 8.24
N LYS A 140 23.10 -1.89 7.33
CA LYS A 140 24.48 -2.13 6.89
C LYS A 140 24.80 -1.07 5.84
N ILE A 141 25.64 -0.14 6.24
CA ILE A 141 26.41 0.75 5.37
C ILE A 141 27.44 -0.11 4.62
#